data_9e26e6ec13a1c8a18b4e9bcc92485e23
#
_entry.id   9e26e6ec13a1c8a18b4e9bcc92485e23
#
_cell.length_a   1.000
_cell.length_b   1.000
_cell.length_c   1.000
_cell.angle_alpha   90.00
_cell.angle_beta   90.00
_cell.angle_gamma   90.00
#
_symmetry.space_group_name_H-M   'P 1'
#
loop_
_entity.id
_entity.type
_entity.pdbx_description
1 polymer ?
#
loop_
_entity_poly.entity_id
_entity_poly.type
_entity_poly.pdbx_seq_one_letter_code
_entity_poly.pdbx_strand_id
1 'polypeptide(L)'
;STGLDGKQYFVPQSWYPWGLHYRKSMVKELGLDPENIATFDDMIKMFDAMKKKGLVGFAAGDKGGWEAMGTFDIINARLNGYQFHVDLLAGREKWTDQRVIDVFKQWELLLPYTNKNVLDLEWDGAMQLLLQKKAGSTLMGSWFGGNFKEKSQEDYDDLWIVPFPEI
;
A
#
# COMPACT_ATOMS: atom_id res chain seq x y z
N SER A 1 -8.41 -20.65 1.24
CA SER A 1 -9.10 -21.48 0.23
C SER A 1 -10.07 -22.52 0.82
N THR A 2 -10.42 -22.37 2.09
CA THR A 2 -11.45 -23.19 2.75
C THR A 2 -12.82 -22.54 2.53
N GLY A 3 -13.78 -23.30 2.00
CA GLY A 3 -15.17 -22.87 1.84
C GLY A 3 -15.91 -22.73 3.17
N LEU A 4 -17.07 -22.11 3.16
CA LEU A 4 -17.92 -21.94 4.35
C LEU A 4 -18.40 -23.29 4.93
N ASP A 5 -18.38 -24.36 4.15
CA ASP A 5 -18.66 -25.73 4.56
C ASP A 5 -17.45 -26.49 5.17
N GLY A 6 -16.33 -25.79 5.37
CA GLY A 6 -15.09 -26.32 5.90
C GLY A 6 -14.24 -27.13 4.90
N LYS A 7 -14.70 -27.28 3.65
CA LYS A 7 -13.96 -28.04 2.63
C LYS A 7 -12.95 -27.14 1.92
N GLN A 8 -11.84 -27.73 1.50
CA GLN A 8 -10.80 -27.05 0.74
C GLN A 8 -11.06 -27.21 -0.77
N TYR A 9 -11.28 -26.09 -1.46
CA TYR A 9 -11.61 -26.06 -2.89
C TYR A 9 -10.43 -25.64 -3.76
N PHE A 10 -9.43 -24.95 -3.18
CA PHE A 10 -8.27 -24.43 -3.89
C PHE A 10 -6.98 -24.74 -3.14
N VAL A 11 -5.93 -25.02 -3.89
CA VAL A 11 -4.56 -25.08 -3.39
C VAL A 11 -3.88 -23.76 -3.75
N PRO A 12 -3.43 -22.95 -2.78
CA PRO A 12 -2.68 -21.74 -3.08
C PRO A 12 -1.41 -22.08 -3.84
N GLN A 13 -1.20 -21.45 -5.00
CA GLN A 13 0.01 -21.63 -5.81
C GLN A 13 1.08 -20.61 -5.42
N SER A 14 0.67 -19.40 -5.06
CA SER A 14 1.56 -18.30 -4.71
C SER A 14 0.92 -17.40 -3.66
N TRP A 15 1.76 -16.68 -2.94
CA TRP A 15 1.34 -15.72 -1.94
C TRP A 15 2.17 -14.44 -2.06
N TYR A 16 1.50 -13.32 -2.17
CA TYR A 16 2.12 -12.01 -2.33
C TYR A 16 1.63 -11.06 -1.24
N PRO A 17 2.30 -11.02 -0.08
CA PRO A 17 1.92 -10.08 0.97
C PRO A 17 2.05 -8.64 0.45
N TRP A 18 1.10 -7.81 0.82
CA TRP A 18 1.13 -6.39 0.53
C TRP A 18 1.94 -5.65 1.58
N GLY A 19 2.72 -4.68 1.12
CA GLY A 19 3.55 -3.87 1.98
C GLY A 19 3.76 -2.47 1.43
N LEU A 20 4.21 -1.58 2.30
CA LEU A 20 4.66 -0.25 1.92
C LEU A 20 6.07 -0.36 1.34
N HIS A 21 6.19 0.01 0.07
CA HIS A 21 7.46 0.10 -0.63
C HIS A 21 7.90 1.55 -0.65
N TYR A 22 9.17 1.83 -0.33
CA TYR A 22 9.73 3.19 -0.43
C TYR A 22 11.23 3.16 -0.73
N ARG A 23 11.74 4.29 -1.24
CA ARG A 23 13.15 4.47 -1.54
C ARG A 23 13.90 4.90 -0.28
N LYS A 24 14.85 4.07 0.17
CA LYS A 24 15.67 4.35 1.38
C LYS A 24 16.47 5.64 1.25
N SER A 25 17.08 5.86 0.09
CA SER A 25 17.89 7.06 -0.17
C SER A 25 17.05 8.33 -0.01
N MET A 26 15.84 8.33 -0.59
CA MET A 26 14.95 9.49 -0.51
C MET A 26 14.51 9.78 0.92
N VAL A 27 14.17 8.75 1.71
CA VAL A 27 13.80 8.91 3.12
C VAL A 27 14.97 9.50 3.93
N LYS A 28 16.22 9.02 3.70
CA LYS A 28 17.43 9.57 4.32
C LYS A 28 17.68 11.04 3.94
N GLU A 29 17.50 11.41 2.68
CA GLU A 29 17.62 12.79 2.19
C GLU A 29 16.60 13.75 2.82
N LEU A 30 15.49 13.22 3.31
CA LEU A 30 14.49 13.97 4.08
C LEU A 30 14.85 14.09 5.57
N GLY A 31 15.97 13.52 6.00
CA GLY A 31 16.40 13.51 7.40
C GLY A 31 15.62 12.52 8.28
N LEU A 32 14.97 11.53 7.67
CA LEU A 32 14.22 10.49 8.36
C LEU A 32 15.01 9.17 8.37
N ASP A 33 14.68 8.32 9.34
CA ASP A 33 15.25 6.98 9.41
C ASP A 33 14.37 6.00 8.61
N PRO A 34 14.87 5.42 7.49
CA PRO A 34 14.10 4.49 6.69
C PRO A 34 13.83 3.16 7.41
N GLU A 35 14.52 2.82 8.48
CA GLU A 35 14.30 1.60 9.24
C GLU A 35 13.23 1.78 10.33
N ASN A 36 12.74 3.00 10.54
CA ASN A 36 11.82 3.35 11.62
C ASN A 36 10.50 3.98 11.14
N ILE A 37 9.92 3.42 10.09
CA ILE A 37 8.57 3.77 9.61
C ILE A 37 7.59 2.68 10.10
N ALA A 38 7.30 2.68 11.38
CA ALA A 38 6.54 1.62 12.03
C ALA A 38 5.05 1.94 12.23
N THR A 39 4.72 3.22 12.41
CA THR A 39 3.35 3.67 12.66
C THR A 39 2.80 4.47 11.48
N PHE A 40 1.47 4.56 11.41
CA PHE A 40 0.78 5.40 10.43
C PHE A 40 1.24 6.87 10.52
N ASP A 41 1.45 7.37 11.73
CA ASP A 41 1.95 8.73 11.94
C ASP A 41 3.38 8.93 11.36
N ASP A 42 4.26 7.92 11.47
CA ASP A 42 5.60 7.99 10.86
C ASP A 42 5.50 7.99 9.34
N MET A 43 4.60 7.19 8.78
CA MET A 43 4.32 7.19 7.35
C MET A 43 3.78 8.55 6.88
N ILE A 44 2.85 9.16 7.60
CA ILE A 44 2.33 10.51 7.28
C ILE A 44 3.43 11.56 7.39
N LYS A 45 4.30 11.53 8.41
CA LYS A 45 5.47 12.42 8.50
C LYS A 45 6.39 12.29 7.29
N MET A 46 6.63 11.06 6.84
CA MET A 46 7.40 10.79 5.63
C MET A 46 6.74 11.40 4.40
N PHE A 47 5.43 11.22 4.23
CA PHE A 47 4.68 11.80 3.11
C PHE A 47 4.64 13.33 3.14
N ASP A 48 4.48 13.93 4.32
CA ASP A 48 4.58 15.38 4.51
C ASP A 48 5.94 15.94 4.09
N ALA A 49 7.01 15.26 4.47
CA ALA A 49 8.37 15.65 4.11
C ALA A 49 8.58 15.56 2.58
N MET A 50 8.09 14.50 1.93
CA MET A 50 8.11 14.35 0.47
C MET A 50 7.31 15.45 -0.22
N LYS A 51 6.09 15.71 0.23
CA LYS A 51 5.21 16.75 -0.33
C LYS A 51 5.84 18.16 -0.24
N LYS A 52 6.51 18.48 0.87
CA LYS A 52 7.27 19.75 1.02
C LYS A 52 8.41 19.90 0.00
N LYS A 53 8.92 18.80 -0.53
CA LYS A 53 9.92 18.77 -1.61
C LYS A 53 9.28 18.71 -3.01
N GLY A 54 7.97 18.76 -3.11
CA GLY A 54 7.25 18.67 -4.39
C GLY A 54 7.15 17.25 -4.95
N LEU A 55 7.40 16.22 -4.11
CA LEU A 55 7.33 14.81 -4.46
C LEU A 55 5.95 14.24 -4.11
N VAL A 56 5.54 13.21 -4.84
CA VAL A 56 4.41 12.38 -4.48
C VAL A 56 4.82 11.50 -3.30
N GLY A 57 4.10 11.59 -2.19
CA GLY A 57 4.35 10.74 -1.01
C GLY A 57 3.92 9.31 -1.25
N PHE A 58 2.72 9.13 -1.79
CA PHE A 58 2.06 7.85 -2.02
C PHE A 58 1.67 7.73 -3.49
N ALA A 59 2.49 7.04 -4.29
CA ALA A 59 2.16 6.75 -5.68
C ALA A 59 1.12 5.63 -5.76
N ALA A 60 0.08 5.86 -6.53
CA ALA A 60 -0.96 4.87 -6.82
C ALA A 60 -1.35 4.91 -8.30
N GLY A 61 -1.78 3.77 -8.82
CA GLY A 61 -2.39 3.64 -10.14
C GLY A 61 -3.58 2.71 -10.01
N ASP A 62 -4.78 3.20 -10.24
CA ASP A 62 -6.02 2.46 -9.97
C ASP A 62 -7.02 2.54 -11.14
N LYS A 63 -6.51 2.64 -12.37
CA LYS A 63 -7.34 2.64 -13.57
C LYS A 63 -8.20 1.37 -13.68
N GLY A 64 -7.66 0.24 -13.24
CA GLY A 64 -8.36 -1.04 -13.20
C GLY A 64 -9.23 -1.25 -11.96
N GLY A 65 -9.13 -0.42 -10.93
CA GLY A 65 -9.92 -0.47 -9.68
C GLY A 65 -9.48 -1.54 -8.67
N TRP A 66 -8.43 -2.30 -8.94
CA TRP A 66 -8.02 -3.41 -8.05
C TRP A 66 -6.99 -3.00 -6.99
N GLU A 67 -6.18 -1.97 -7.24
CA GLU A 67 -5.24 -1.44 -6.24
C GLU A 67 -5.97 -0.78 -5.07
N ALA A 68 -7.09 -0.12 -5.35
CA ALA A 68 -7.99 0.41 -4.31
C ALA A 68 -8.50 -0.71 -3.39
N MET A 69 -8.85 -1.89 -3.94
CA MET A 69 -9.26 -3.03 -3.12
C MET A 69 -8.15 -3.47 -2.17
N GLY A 70 -6.90 -3.60 -2.66
CA GLY A 70 -5.76 -3.96 -1.82
C GLY A 70 -5.47 -2.94 -0.73
N THR A 71 -5.64 -1.65 -1.04
CA THR A 71 -5.50 -0.57 -0.04
C THR A 71 -6.59 -0.67 1.03
N PHE A 72 -7.85 -0.89 0.63
CA PHE A 72 -8.95 -1.11 1.58
C PHE A 72 -8.68 -2.33 2.47
N ASP A 73 -8.30 -3.45 1.87
CA ASP A 73 -8.10 -4.72 2.59
C ASP A 73 -7.04 -4.58 3.68
N ILE A 74 -5.94 -3.88 3.38
CA ILE A 74 -4.84 -3.74 4.34
C ILE A 74 -5.19 -2.78 5.47
N ILE A 75 -5.85 -1.66 5.18
CA ILE A 75 -6.30 -0.71 6.21
C ILE A 75 -7.37 -1.38 7.10
N ASN A 76 -8.31 -2.10 6.49
CA ASN A 76 -9.33 -2.84 7.24
C ASN A 76 -8.71 -3.90 8.16
N ALA A 77 -7.76 -4.68 7.66
CA ALA A 77 -7.09 -5.70 8.48
C ALA A 77 -6.28 -5.07 9.64
N ARG A 78 -5.69 -3.88 9.43
CA ARG A 78 -4.95 -3.16 10.48
C ARG A 78 -5.87 -2.55 11.54
N LEU A 79 -6.95 -1.89 11.13
CA LEU A 79 -7.90 -1.25 12.05
C LEU A 79 -8.76 -2.24 12.81
N ASN A 80 -9.29 -3.23 12.10
CA ASN A 80 -10.38 -4.07 12.60
C ASN A 80 -9.98 -5.53 12.85
N GLY A 81 -8.74 -5.88 12.50
CA GLY A 81 -8.21 -7.23 12.64
C GLY A 81 -8.65 -8.18 11.53
N TYR A 82 -7.91 -9.28 11.42
CA TYR A 82 -8.11 -10.29 10.37
C TYR A 82 -9.49 -10.92 10.39
N GLN A 83 -10.03 -11.20 11.59
CA GLN A 83 -11.34 -11.89 11.67
C GLN A 83 -12.47 -11.03 11.13
N PHE A 84 -12.53 -9.73 11.49
CA PHE A 84 -13.53 -8.82 10.93
C PHE A 84 -13.41 -8.69 9.41
N HIS A 85 -12.18 -8.57 8.91
CA HIS A 85 -11.92 -8.49 7.47
C HIS A 85 -12.48 -9.71 6.74
N VAL A 86 -12.21 -10.92 7.22
CA VAL A 86 -12.73 -12.16 6.63
C VAL A 86 -14.25 -12.24 6.72
N ASP A 87 -14.82 -11.84 7.87
CA ASP A 87 -16.26 -11.88 8.08
C ASP A 87 -17.02 -10.88 7.18
N LEU A 88 -16.44 -9.70 6.95
CA LEU A 88 -16.96 -8.71 6.02
C LEU A 88 -16.99 -9.25 4.58
N LEU A 89 -15.86 -9.80 4.11
CA LEU A 89 -15.77 -10.36 2.76
C LEU A 89 -16.66 -11.59 2.56
N ALA A 90 -16.90 -12.35 3.62
CA ALA A 90 -17.81 -13.50 3.61
C ALA A 90 -19.29 -13.12 3.76
N GLY A 91 -19.63 -11.83 3.88
CA GLY A 91 -21.00 -11.35 4.04
C GLY A 91 -21.60 -11.61 5.44
N ARG A 92 -20.77 -11.92 6.43
CA ARG A 92 -21.21 -12.08 7.83
C ARG A 92 -21.30 -10.76 8.57
N GLU A 93 -20.59 -9.75 8.10
CA GLU A 93 -20.64 -8.38 8.59
C GLU A 93 -21.24 -7.45 7.52
N LYS A 94 -21.72 -6.28 7.92
CA LYS A 94 -22.37 -5.34 7.00
C LYS A 94 -21.38 -4.32 6.46
N TRP A 95 -21.42 -4.04 5.17
CA TRP A 95 -20.65 -2.96 4.55
C TRP A 95 -21.04 -1.56 5.06
N THR A 96 -22.16 -1.42 5.75
CA THR A 96 -22.62 -0.20 6.42
C THR A 96 -22.17 -0.12 7.89
N ASP A 97 -21.37 -1.07 8.38
CA ASP A 97 -20.84 -1.05 9.71
C ASP A 97 -19.91 0.18 9.91
N GLN A 98 -19.93 0.74 11.13
CA GLN A 98 -19.10 1.91 11.47
C GLN A 98 -17.61 1.63 11.24
N ARG A 99 -17.15 0.40 11.49
CA ARG A 99 -15.76 -0.03 11.24
C ARG A 99 -15.36 0.11 9.78
N VAL A 100 -16.26 -0.15 8.82
CA VAL A 100 -16.01 0.06 7.39
C VAL A 100 -15.89 1.56 7.07
N ILE A 101 -16.77 2.39 7.65
CA ILE A 101 -16.71 3.84 7.50
C ILE A 101 -15.36 4.38 8.01
N ASP A 102 -14.88 3.85 9.14
CA ASP A 102 -13.61 4.28 9.74
C ASP A 102 -12.39 3.86 8.87
N VAL A 103 -12.47 2.73 8.13
CA VAL A 103 -11.46 2.38 7.11
C VAL A 103 -11.37 3.47 6.03
N PHE A 104 -12.51 3.92 5.51
CA PHE A 104 -12.51 4.98 4.49
C PHE A 104 -12.01 6.32 5.02
N LYS A 105 -12.34 6.68 6.27
CA LYS A 105 -11.78 7.88 6.92
C LYS A 105 -10.26 7.79 7.07
N GLN A 106 -9.75 6.62 7.45
CA GLN A 106 -8.30 6.40 7.54
C GLN A 106 -7.64 6.50 6.17
N TRP A 107 -8.27 5.95 5.14
CA TRP A 107 -7.78 6.04 3.77
C TRP A 107 -7.79 7.49 3.24
N GLU A 108 -8.83 8.26 3.56
CA GLU A 108 -8.94 9.67 3.17
C GLU A 108 -7.70 10.48 3.59
N LEU A 109 -7.04 10.13 4.70
CA LEU A 109 -5.81 10.78 5.14
C LEU A 109 -4.63 10.59 4.19
N LEU A 110 -4.66 9.60 3.31
CA LEU A 110 -3.62 9.34 2.30
C LEU A 110 -3.82 10.15 1.01
N LEU A 111 -5.06 10.54 0.69
CA LEU A 111 -5.41 11.21 -0.57
C LEU A 111 -4.60 12.48 -0.84
N PRO A 112 -4.29 13.35 0.15
CA PRO A 112 -3.49 14.55 -0.08
C PRO A 112 -2.06 14.30 -0.55
N TYR A 113 -1.57 13.05 -0.45
CA TYR A 113 -0.22 12.64 -0.79
C TYR A 113 -0.12 11.83 -2.09
N THR A 114 -1.28 11.50 -2.70
CA THR A 114 -1.37 10.70 -3.92
C THR A 114 -1.11 11.55 -5.17
N ASN A 115 -0.65 10.90 -6.24
CA ASN A 115 -0.57 11.54 -7.55
C ASN A 115 -1.96 11.85 -8.10
N LYS A 116 -2.10 12.96 -8.82
CA LYS A 116 -3.41 13.46 -9.32
C LYS A 116 -4.05 12.57 -10.38
N ASN A 117 -3.24 11.79 -11.09
CA ASN A 117 -3.65 10.94 -12.20
C ASN A 117 -3.80 9.46 -11.81
N VAL A 118 -4.18 9.19 -10.57
CA VAL A 118 -4.40 7.81 -10.04
C VAL A 118 -5.30 6.98 -10.94
N LEU A 119 -6.41 7.56 -11.40
CA LEU A 119 -7.41 6.87 -12.22
C LEU A 119 -7.01 6.72 -13.70
N ASP A 120 -5.90 7.34 -14.11
CA ASP A 120 -5.37 7.23 -15.48
C ASP A 120 -4.23 6.20 -15.57
N LEU A 121 -3.64 5.84 -14.43
CA LEU A 121 -2.50 4.94 -14.34
C LEU A 121 -2.93 3.54 -13.88
N GLU A 122 -2.26 2.53 -14.43
CA GLU A 122 -2.18 1.20 -13.84
C GLU A 122 -1.03 1.16 -12.80
N TRP A 123 -0.90 0.08 -12.07
CA TRP A 123 0.14 -0.13 -11.04
C TRP A 123 1.58 0.13 -11.55
N ASP A 124 1.85 -0.20 -12.80
CA ASP A 124 3.16 0.04 -13.43
C ASP A 124 3.42 1.53 -13.68
N GLY A 125 2.38 2.32 -13.88
CA GLY A 125 2.46 3.78 -13.91
C GLY A 125 2.92 4.34 -12.55
N ALA A 126 2.41 3.82 -11.43
CA ALA A 126 2.90 4.15 -10.10
C ALA A 126 4.38 3.74 -9.93
N MET A 127 4.76 2.55 -10.42
CA MET A 127 6.16 2.10 -10.45
C MET A 127 7.05 3.09 -11.21
N GLN A 128 6.60 3.60 -12.36
CA GLN A 128 7.37 4.58 -13.13
C GLN A 128 7.59 5.89 -12.36
N LEU A 129 6.64 6.33 -11.54
CA LEU A 129 6.84 7.50 -10.67
C LEU A 129 7.97 7.29 -9.65
N LEU A 130 8.09 6.08 -9.09
CA LEU A 130 9.20 5.74 -8.19
C LEU A 130 10.52 5.66 -8.95
N LEU A 131 10.58 4.99 -10.11
CA LEU A 131 11.79 4.89 -10.95
C LEU A 131 12.29 6.27 -11.38
N GLN A 132 11.38 7.18 -11.72
CA GLN A 132 11.71 8.56 -12.09
C GLN A 132 12.02 9.46 -10.89
N LYS A 133 12.01 8.92 -9.67
CA LYS A 133 12.22 9.67 -8.41
C LYS A 133 11.22 10.83 -8.21
N LYS A 134 10.05 10.73 -8.82
CA LYS A 134 8.93 11.68 -8.65
C LYS A 134 8.01 11.32 -7.48
N ALA A 135 8.07 10.07 -7.05
CA ALA A 135 7.37 9.55 -5.88
C ALA A 135 8.32 8.80 -4.96
N GLY A 136 8.06 8.86 -3.67
CA GLY A 136 8.89 8.20 -2.67
C GLY A 136 8.40 6.84 -2.24
N SER A 137 7.10 6.55 -2.34
CA SER A 137 6.54 5.28 -1.90
C SER A 137 5.31 4.84 -2.69
N THR A 138 4.96 3.57 -2.52
CA THR A 138 3.70 2.96 -2.99
C THR A 138 3.30 1.79 -2.08
N LEU A 139 2.02 1.46 -2.05
CA LEU A 139 1.49 0.26 -1.39
C LEU A 139 1.19 -0.79 -2.47
N MET A 140 1.86 -1.95 -2.39
CA MET A 140 1.74 -2.96 -3.43
C MET A 140 2.08 -4.35 -2.90
N GLY A 141 1.68 -5.40 -3.63
CA GLY A 141 2.10 -6.78 -3.35
C GLY A 141 3.62 -6.96 -3.56
N SER A 142 4.21 -7.91 -2.85
CA SER A 142 5.66 -8.18 -2.86
C SER A 142 6.23 -8.50 -4.25
N TRP A 143 5.40 -8.92 -5.21
CA TRP A 143 5.78 -9.11 -6.61
C TRP A 143 6.27 -7.81 -7.29
N PHE A 144 5.88 -6.65 -6.76
CA PHE A 144 6.34 -5.34 -7.23
C PHE A 144 7.87 -5.23 -7.24
N GLY A 145 8.54 -5.74 -6.19
CA GLY A 145 9.99 -5.73 -6.09
C GLY A 145 10.68 -6.45 -7.25
N GLY A 146 10.14 -7.60 -7.68
CA GLY A 146 10.66 -8.35 -8.84
C GLY A 146 10.57 -7.54 -10.13
N ASN A 147 9.41 -6.93 -10.40
CA ASN A 147 9.22 -6.08 -11.59
C ASN A 147 10.09 -4.81 -11.53
N PHE A 148 10.29 -4.24 -10.33
CA PHE A 148 11.17 -3.08 -10.13
C PHE A 148 12.62 -3.44 -10.46
N LYS A 149 13.08 -4.61 -10.01
CA LYS A 149 14.42 -5.16 -10.29
C LYS A 149 14.67 -5.36 -11.79
N GLU A 150 13.68 -5.86 -12.52
CA GLU A 150 13.78 -6.04 -13.97
C GLU A 150 14.01 -4.73 -14.73
N LYS A 151 13.57 -3.59 -14.17
CA LYS A 151 13.77 -2.27 -14.77
C LYS A 151 15.11 -1.64 -14.38
N SER A 152 15.53 -1.80 -13.12
CA SER A 152 16.76 -1.21 -12.58
C SER A 152 17.19 -1.95 -11.33
N GLN A 153 18.35 -2.62 -11.40
CA GLN A 153 18.94 -3.27 -10.22
C GLN A 153 19.36 -2.24 -9.16
N GLU A 154 19.94 -1.09 -9.57
CA GLU A 154 20.33 -0.02 -8.66
C GLU A 154 19.13 0.53 -7.87
N ASP A 155 18.01 0.78 -8.57
CA ASP A 155 16.80 1.28 -7.92
C ASP A 155 16.16 0.21 -7.02
N TYR A 156 16.25 -1.08 -7.39
CA TYR A 156 15.79 -2.17 -6.55
C TYR A 156 16.60 -2.28 -5.25
N ASP A 157 17.91 -2.09 -5.28
CA ASP A 157 18.79 -2.12 -4.11
C ASP A 157 18.47 -0.97 -3.14
N ASP A 158 17.91 0.12 -3.64
CA ASP A 158 17.41 1.26 -2.86
C ASP A 158 15.98 1.07 -2.35
N LEU A 159 15.23 0.11 -2.91
CA LEU A 159 13.86 -0.16 -2.51
C LEU A 159 13.82 -0.90 -1.17
N TRP A 160 12.94 -0.43 -0.26
CA TRP A 160 12.64 -1.09 1.00
C TRP A 160 11.19 -1.51 1.05
N ILE A 161 10.91 -2.66 1.63
CA ILE A 161 9.55 -3.17 1.80
C ILE A 161 9.32 -3.41 3.28
N VAL A 162 8.29 -2.80 3.82
CA VAL A 162 7.86 -3.02 5.21
C VAL A 162 6.38 -3.42 5.23
N PRO A 163 5.92 -4.13 6.25
CA PRO A 163 4.49 -4.28 6.50
C PRO A 163 3.83 -2.89 6.52
N PHE A 164 2.56 -2.82 6.12
CA PHE A 164 1.83 -1.55 6.27
C PHE A 164 1.88 -1.13 7.74
N PRO A 165 2.22 0.14 8.04
CA PRO A 165 2.42 0.60 9.41
C PRO A 165 1.20 0.39 10.30
N GLU A 166 1.43 0.29 11.60
CA GLU A 166 0.36 0.16 12.60
C GLU A 166 -0.44 1.45 12.69
N ILE A 167 -1.76 1.30 12.78
CA ILE A 167 -2.71 2.41 12.89
C ILE A 167 -3.12 2.60 14.35
#